data_818f4f70ba116cdb6be9f689c9bf3750
#
_entry.id   818f4f70ba116cdb6be9f689c9bf3750
#
_cell.length_a   1.000
_cell.length_b   1.000
_cell.length_c   1.000
_cell.angle_alpha   90.00
_cell.angle_beta   90.00
_cell.angle_gamma   90.00
#
_symmetry.space_group_name_H-M   'P 1'
#
loop_
_entity.id
_entity.type
_entity.pdbx_description
1 polymer ?
#
loop_
_entity_poly.entity_id
_entity_poly.type
_entity_poly.pdbx_seq_one_letter_code
_entity_poly.pdbx_strand_id
1 'polypeptide(L)'
;MIISELRIPESTIEVTPNAYRNTTIGSLITFTLAQYDFWVTDEFASNFRKMLILEQYRNLKMNVLYQKCLVNGPISYIEDIFNEMIKKGVLQECDTKQLAIEYYAPLFLLISVADAVENCWDLKSQLTTHVNQFVKKYITIEKVK
;
A
#
# COMPACT_ATOMS: atom_id res chain seq x y z
N MET A 1 -11.58 -8.89 3.03
CA MET A 1 -10.30 -8.69 2.43
C MET A 1 -9.32 -8.15 3.40
N ILE A 2 -8.13 -8.60 3.33
CA ILE A 2 -7.15 -8.20 4.30
C ILE A 2 -6.91 -6.70 4.31
N ILE A 3 -7.06 -6.06 3.18
CA ILE A 3 -6.85 -4.63 3.12
C ILE A 3 -7.76 -3.86 4.07
N SER A 4 -9.01 -4.29 4.16
CA SER A 4 -9.96 -3.54 4.95
C SER A 4 -9.69 -3.64 6.44
N GLU A 5 -8.83 -4.55 6.85
CA GLU A 5 -8.55 -4.72 8.26
C GLU A 5 -7.36 -3.90 8.74
N LEU A 6 -6.59 -3.37 7.81
CA LEU A 6 -5.41 -2.61 8.18
C LEU A 6 -5.70 -1.15 8.01
N ARG A 7 -5.86 -0.46 9.07
CA ARG A 7 -6.16 0.94 9.00
C ARG A 7 -5.48 1.64 10.15
N ILE A 8 -5.42 2.95 10.04
CA ILE A 8 -4.80 3.74 11.07
C ILE A 8 -5.69 3.69 12.30
N PRO A 9 -5.15 3.36 13.44
CA PRO A 9 -5.95 3.22 14.65
C PRO A 9 -6.64 4.51 15.04
N GLU A 10 -7.90 4.37 15.39
CA GLU A 10 -8.67 5.53 15.81
C GLU A 10 -8.13 6.12 17.10
N SER A 11 -7.55 5.29 17.93
CA SER A 11 -7.08 5.77 19.20
C SER A 11 -5.98 6.82 19.08
N THR A 12 -5.32 6.88 17.93
CA THR A 12 -4.26 7.86 17.76
C THR A 12 -4.78 9.26 17.52
N ILE A 13 -6.06 9.37 17.25
CA ILE A 13 -6.63 10.67 16.96
C ILE A 13 -6.54 11.62 18.13
N GLU A 14 -6.55 11.08 19.32
CA GLU A 14 -6.56 11.92 20.49
C GLU A 14 -5.19 12.33 20.96
N VAL A 15 -4.14 11.85 20.34
CA VAL A 15 -2.80 12.21 20.76
C VAL A 15 -2.34 13.41 19.97
N THR A 16 -1.16 13.90 20.31
CA THR A 16 -0.63 15.08 19.65
C THR A 16 -0.42 14.82 18.17
N PRO A 17 -0.38 15.87 17.37
CA PRO A 17 -0.12 15.69 15.95
C PRO A 17 1.18 14.95 15.65
N ASN A 18 2.22 15.19 16.43
CA ASN A 18 3.46 14.47 16.21
C ASN A 18 3.32 12.99 16.49
N ALA A 19 2.63 12.66 17.59
CA ALA A 19 2.44 11.26 17.93
C ALA A 19 1.59 10.57 16.86
N TYR A 20 0.56 11.26 16.38
CA TYR A 20 -0.27 10.69 15.32
C TYR A 20 0.57 10.47 14.07
N ARG A 21 1.39 11.44 13.72
CA ARG A 21 2.23 11.34 12.54
C ARG A 21 3.16 10.13 12.62
N ASN A 22 3.81 9.94 13.75
CA ASN A 22 4.72 8.81 13.91
C ASN A 22 3.99 7.49 13.88
N THR A 23 2.83 7.42 14.50
CA THR A 23 2.04 6.21 14.49
C THR A 23 1.55 5.90 13.08
N THR A 24 1.17 6.94 12.35
CA THR A 24 0.70 6.76 10.99
C THR A 24 1.80 6.22 10.09
N ILE A 25 3.02 6.72 10.25
CA ILE A 25 4.15 6.23 9.47
C ILE A 25 4.40 4.77 9.77
N GLY A 26 4.41 4.41 11.06
CA GLY A 26 4.61 3.02 11.44
C GLY A 26 3.50 2.13 10.90
N SER A 27 2.27 2.61 10.95
CA SER A 27 1.14 1.85 10.43
C SER A 27 1.26 1.65 8.94
N LEU A 28 1.74 2.65 8.22
CA LEU A 28 1.90 2.55 6.79
C LEU A 28 2.93 1.49 6.42
N ILE A 29 4.04 1.47 7.14
CA ILE A 29 5.07 0.47 6.91
C ILE A 29 4.53 -0.92 7.20
N THR A 30 3.86 -1.08 8.34
CA THR A 30 3.30 -2.37 8.72
C THR A 30 2.26 -2.83 7.70
N PHE A 31 1.40 -1.91 7.27
CA PHE A 31 0.38 -2.22 6.29
C PHE A 31 1.02 -2.71 4.99
N THR A 32 2.06 -2.00 4.54
CA THR A 32 2.70 -2.33 3.27
C THR A 32 3.32 -3.71 3.31
N LEU A 33 4.05 -4.02 4.39
CA LEU A 33 4.68 -5.32 4.50
C LEU A 33 3.65 -6.43 4.64
N ALA A 34 2.55 -6.16 5.34
CA ALA A 34 1.49 -7.16 5.49
C ALA A 34 0.82 -7.44 4.15
N GLN A 35 0.62 -6.42 3.33
CA GLN A 35 0.03 -6.62 2.01
C GLN A 35 0.95 -7.45 1.13
N TYR A 36 2.25 -7.16 1.19
CA TYR A 36 3.21 -7.93 0.43
C TYR A 36 3.17 -9.40 0.88
N ASP A 37 3.23 -9.64 2.18
CA ASP A 37 3.24 -11.01 2.69
C ASP A 37 1.96 -11.75 2.32
N PHE A 38 0.82 -11.07 2.42
CA PHE A 38 -0.44 -11.70 2.09
C PHE A 38 -0.46 -12.17 0.63
N TRP A 39 -0.12 -11.27 -0.28
CA TRP A 39 -0.21 -11.62 -1.70
C TRP A 39 0.87 -12.58 -2.17
N VAL A 40 1.98 -12.66 -1.44
CA VAL A 40 3.09 -13.50 -1.86
C VAL A 40 3.10 -14.85 -1.14
N THR A 41 2.82 -14.86 0.16
CA THR A 41 3.01 -16.07 0.94
C THR A 41 1.74 -16.81 1.31
N ASP A 42 0.58 -16.12 1.34
CA ASP A 42 -0.66 -16.81 1.62
C ASP A 42 -1.01 -17.66 0.41
N GLU A 43 -1.17 -18.94 0.62
CA GLU A 43 -1.33 -19.86 -0.51
C GLU A 43 -2.57 -19.53 -1.34
N PHE A 44 -3.69 -19.28 -0.68
CA PHE A 44 -4.90 -18.96 -1.42
C PHE A 44 -4.76 -17.63 -2.16
N ALA A 45 -4.28 -16.61 -1.46
CA ALA A 45 -4.16 -15.28 -2.07
C ALA A 45 -3.19 -15.29 -3.25
N SER A 46 -2.06 -15.96 -3.07
CA SER A 46 -1.06 -16.02 -4.12
C SER A 46 -1.61 -16.73 -5.36
N ASN A 47 -2.29 -17.85 -5.17
CA ASN A 47 -2.85 -18.59 -6.28
C ASN A 47 -4.00 -17.83 -6.94
N PHE A 48 -4.81 -17.16 -6.14
CA PHE A 48 -5.91 -16.37 -6.67
C PHE A 48 -5.37 -15.23 -7.53
N ARG A 49 -4.34 -14.54 -7.04
CA ARG A 49 -3.72 -13.47 -7.79
C ARG A 49 -3.16 -13.95 -9.13
N LYS A 50 -2.45 -15.08 -9.09
CA LYS A 50 -1.86 -15.62 -10.30
C LYS A 50 -2.93 -16.04 -11.29
N MET A 51 -4.02 -16.61 -10.80
CA MET A 51 -5.13 -17.00 -11.64
C MET A 51 -5.72 -15.78 -12.33
N LEU A 52 -5.92 -14.69 -11.58
CA LEU A 52 -6.46 -13.47 -12.18
C LEU A 52 -5.55 -12.91 -13.26
N ILE A 53 -4.24 -12.95 -13.02
CA ILE A 53 -3.27 -12.47 -13.99
C ILE A 53 -3.39 -13.27 -15.28
N LEU A 54 -3.52 -14.58 -15.18
CA LEU A 54 -3.59 -15.42 -16.34
C LEU A 54 -4.91 -15.27 -17.09
N GLU A 55 -6.00 -15.10 -16.37
CA GLU A 55 -7.32 -15.13 -16.98
C GLU A 55 -7.83 -13.77 -17.41
N GLN A 56 -7.15 -12.70 -17.03
CA GLN A 56 -7.70 -11.36 -17.28
C GLN A 56 -7.91 -11.05 -18.75
N TYR A 57 -7.14 -11.66 -19.62
CA TYR A 57 -7.24 -11.37 -21.05
C TYR A 57 -8.16 -12.33 -21.78
N ARG A 58 -8.65 -13.35 -21.08
CA ARG A 58 -9.48 -14.35 -21.70
C ARG A 58 -10.95 -14.22 -21.36
N ASN A 59 -11.25 -13.48 -20.31
CA ASN A 59 -12.61 -13.43 -19.80
C ASN A 59 -12.85 -12.06 -19.22
N LEU A 60 -13.90 -11.40 -19.70
CA LEU A 60 -14.19 -10.05 -19.26
C LEU A 60 -14.43 -9.98 -17.75
N LYS A 61 -15.14 -10.97 -17.21
CA LYS A 61 -15.38 -10.98 -15.77
C LYS A 61 -14.09 -11.09 -14.99
N MET A 62 -13.16 -11.87 -15.49
CA MET A 62 -11.86 -12.00 -14.81
C MET A 62 -11.08 -10.72 -14.91
N ASN A 63 -11.18 -10.01 -16.03
CA ASN A 63 -10.50 -8.74 -16.15
C ASN A 63 -11.06 -7.73 -15.15
N VAL A 64 -12.38 -7.67 -15.03
CA VAL A 64 -13.01 -6.76 -14.09
C VAL A 64 -12.58 -7.09 -12.67
N LEU A 65 -12.54 -8.38 -12.36
CA LEU A 65 -12.16 -8.82 -11.02
C LEU A 65 -10.68 -8.50 -10.74
N TYR A 66 -9.82 -8.70 -11.73
CA TYR A 66 -8.41 -8.36 -11.61
C TYR A 66 -8.25 -6.87 -11.27
N GLN A 67 -8.92 -6.02 -12.05
CA GLN A 67 -8.81 -4.59 -11.82
C GLN A 67 -9.34 -4.22 -10.44
N LYS A 68 -10.43 -4.83 -10.04
CA LYS A 68 -11.03 -4.50 -8.76
C LYS A 68 -10.15 -4.95 -7.59
N CYS A 69 -9.63 -6.15 -7.65
CA CYS A 69 -8.90 -6.71 -6.50
C CYS A 69 -7.46 -6.25 -6.44
N LEU A 70 -6.82 -6.04 -7.58
CA LEU A 70 -5.40 -5.78 -7.58
C LEU A 70 -5.02 -4.35 -7.98
N VAL A 71 -5.94 -3.61 -8.54
CA VAL A 71 -5.63 -2.27 -9.00
C VAL A 71 -6.52 -1.22 -8.34
N ASN A 72 -7.79 -1.18 -8.74
CA ASN A 72 -8.67 -0.10 -8.28
C ASN A 72 -9.00 -0.18 -6.81
N GLY A 73 -9.21 -1.37 -6.29
CA GLY A 73 -9.53 -1.52 -4.88
C GLY A 73 -8.41 -1.02 -3.98
N PRO A 74 -7.19 -1.51 -4.17
CA PRO A 74 -6.08 -1.03 -3.35
C PRO A 74 -5.83 0.46 -3.51
N ILE A 75 -5.88 0.98 -4.73
CA ILE A 75 -5.66 2.40 -4.96
C ILE A 75 -6.70 3.22 -4.21
N SER A 76 -7.96 2.82 -4.31
CA SER A 76 -9.04 3.56 -3.65
C SER A 76 -8.89 3.54 -2.14
N TYR A 77 -8.51 2.40 -1.59
CA TYR A 77 -8.32 2.28 -0.16
C TYR A 77 -7.17 3.16 0.33
N ILE A 78 -6.08 3.14 -0.43
CA ILE A 78 -4.91 3.95 -0.06
C ILE A 78 -5.23 5.43 -0.21
N GLU A 79 -6.00 5.77 -1.22
CA GLU A 79 -6.42 7.14 -1.41
C GLU A 79 -7.20 7.64 -0.20
N ASP A 80 -8.08 6.79 0.34
CA ASP A 80 -8.85 7.16 1.52
C ASP A 80 -7.93 7.39 2.72
N ILE A 81 -6.90 6.57 2.86
CA ILE A 81 -5.93 6.75 3.93
C ILE A 81 -5.24 8.10 3.78
N PHE A 82 -4.81 8.43 2.57
CA PHE A 82 -4.12 9.71 2.36
C PHE A 82 -5.04 10.89 2.59
N ASN A 83 -6.31 10.77 2.21
CA ASN A 83 -7.26 11.84 2.49
C ASN A 83 -7.42 12.06 3.99
N GLU A 84 -7.41 10.97 4.74
CA GLU A 84 -7.51 11.09 6.19
C GLU A 84 -6.25 11.74 6.76
N MET A 85 -5.10 11.40 6.21
CA MET A 85 -3.86 11.99 6.65
C MET A 85 -3.82 13.49 6.38
N ILE A 86 -4.39 13.93 5.28
CA ILE A 86 -4.49 15.35 5.00
C ILE A 86 -5.34 16.03 6.06
N LYS A 87 -6.46 15.42 6.41
CA LYS A 87 -7.33 15.99 7.42
C LYS A 87 -6.63 16.12 8.76
N LYS A 88 -5.72 15.20 9.06
CA LYS A 88 -5.03 15.22 10.35
C LYS A 88 -3.75 16.03 10.30
N GLY A 89 -3.44 16.66 9.19
CA GLY A 89 -2.27 17.51 9.10
C GLY A 89 -0.96 16.77 8.92
N VAL A 90 -1.02 15.49 8.64
CA VAL A 90 0.18 14.67 8.45
C VAL A 90 0.68 14.77 7.02
N LEU A 91 -0.21 15.06 6.10
CA LEU A 91 0.09 15.10 4.69
C LEU A 91 -0.43 16.40 4.11
N GLN A 92 0.36 17.06 3.27
CA GLN A 92 -0.09 18.27 2.62
C GLN A 92 -1.16 17.95 1.59
N GLU A 93 -2.05 18.90 1.39
CA GLU A 93 -3.11 18.70 0.42
C GLU A 93 -2.52 18.44 -0.95
N CYS A 94 -3.03 17.46 -1.66
CA CYS A 94 -2.48 17.07 -2.94
C CYS A 94 -3.48 16.15 -3.64
N ASP A 95 -3.13 15.76 -4.86
CA ASP A 95 -3.92 14.79 -5.62
C ASP A 95 -3.68 13.42 -5.02
N THR A 96 -4.58 12.99 -4.15
CA THR A 96 -4.37 11.76 -3.41
C THR A 96 -4.46 10.52 -4.28
N LYS A 97 -5.16 10.59 -5.39
CA LYS A 97 -5.19 9.44 -6.30
C LYS A 97 -3.83 9.27 -6.95
N GLN A 98 -3.23 10.35 -7.42
CA GLN A 98 -1.91 10.26 -8.01
C GLN A 98 -0.88 9.79 -6.99
N LEU A 99 -1.01 10.28 -5.77
CA LEU A 99 -0.11 9.87 -4.71
C LEU A 99 -0.27 8.39 -4.38
N ALA A 100 -1.53 7.91 -4.39
CA ALA A 100 -1.78 6.49 -4.12
C ALA A 100 -1.16 5.62 -5.21
N ILE A 101 -1.20 6.06 -6.46
CA ILE A 101 -0.57 5.32 -7.54
C ILE A 101 0.93 5.25 -7.31
N GLU A 102 1.53 6.37 -6.95
CA GLU A 102 2.97 6.39 -6.73
C GLU A 102 3.38 5.47 -5.57
N TYR A 103 2.56 5.45 -4.54
CA TYR A 103 2.85 4.61 -3.39
C TYR A 103 2.68 3.13 -3.72
N TYR A 104 1.62 2.80 -4.44
CA TYR A 104 1.26 1.41 -4.68
C TYR A 104 2.08 0.75 -5.79
N ALA A 105 2.50 1.50 -6.78
CA ALA A 105 3.17 0.91 -7.94
C ALA A 105 4.39 0.07 -7.57
N PRO A 106 5.30 0.52 -6.70
CA PRO A 106 6.43 -0.33 -6.35
C PRO A 106 6.02 -1.59 -5.60
N LEU A 107 5.01 -1.50 -4.74
CA LEU A 107 4.51 -2.68 -4.05
C LEU A 107 3.97 -3.68 -5.07
N PHE A 108 3.19 -3.20 -6.02
CA PHE A 108 2.62 -4.04 -7.05
C PHE A 108 3.73 -4.71 -7.88
N LEU A 109 4.75 -3.93 -8.23
CA LEU A 109 5.87 -4.47 -8.98
C LEU A 109 6.61 -5.55 -8.19
N LEU A 110 6.89 -5.29 -6.92
CA LEU A 110 7.67 -6.24 -6.14
C LEU A 110 6.91 -7.53 -5.86
N ILE A 111 5.59 -7.45 -5.74
CA ILE A 111 4.78 -8.65 -5.62
C ILE A 111 4.95 -9.49 -6.90
N SER A 112 4.96 -8.83 -8.05
CA SER A 112 5.16 -9.54 -9.31
C SER A 112 6.53 -10.18 -9.40
N VAL A 113 7.56 -9.48 -8.92
CA VAL A 113 8.91 -10.01 -8.96
C VAL A 113 9.04 -11.25 -8.09
N ALA A 114 8.24 -11.34 -7.02
CA ALA A 114 8.27 -12.49 -6.14
C ALA A 114 7.86 -13.77 -6.86
N ASP A 115 7.18 -13.65 -8.00
CA ASP A 115 6.78 -14.82 -8.77
C ASP A 115 7.90 -15.34 -9.66
N ALA A 116 9.01 -14.63 -9.76
CA ALA A 116 10.09 -15.05 -10.64
C ALA A 116 10.68 -16.37 -10.18
N VAL A 117 11.03 -17.20 -11.17
CA VAL A 117 11.65 -18.49 -10.87
C VAL A 117 12.97 -18.28 -10.16
N GLU A 118 13.75 -17.33 -10.61
CA GLU A 118 15.01 -17.00 -9.97
C GLU A 118 14.97 -15.54 -9.60
N ASN A 119 15.25 -15.27 -8.35
CA ASN A 119 15.15 -13.93 -7.85
C ASN A 119 16.30 -13.66 -6.90
N CYS A 120 17.14 -12.70 -7.23
CA CYS A 120 18.22 -12.33 -6.34
C CYS A 120 17.97 -10.98 -5.69
N TRP A 121 16.78 -10.45 -5.78
CA TRP A 121 16.45 -9.20 -5.11
C TRP A 121 16.00 -9.48 -3.69
N ASP A 122 16.39 -8.60 -2.78
CA ASP A 122 15.85 -8.66 -1.43
C ASP A 122 14.58 -7.83 -1.43
N LEU A 123 13.48 -8.48 -1.74
CA LEU A 123 12.24 -7.78 -2.01
C LEU A 123 11.70 -6.99 -0.83
N LYS A 124 11.78 -7.57 0.36
CA LYS A 124 11.28 -6.86 1.53
C LYS A 124 12.13 -5.66 1.86
N SER A 125 13.42 -5.76 1.65
CA SER A 125 14.31 -4.64 1.87
C SER A 125 14.01 -3.53 0.88
N GLN A 126 13.79 -3.88 -0.39
CA GLN A 126 13.44 -2.91 -1.40
C GLN A 126 12.12 -2.21 -1.05
N LEU A 127 11.17 -2.99 -0.58
CA LEU A 127 9.88 -2.43 -0.23
C LEU A 127 9.98 -1.49 0.96
N THR A 128 10.74 -1.88 1.96
CA THR A 128 10.93 -1.03 3.14
C THR A 128 11.60 0.27 2.74
N THR A 129 12.60 0.19 1.86
CA THR A 129 13.27 1.38 1.36
C THR A 129 12.28 2.29 0.65
N HIS A 130 11.41 1.71 -0.17
CA HIS A 130 10.42 2.51 -0.87
C HIS A 130 9.52 3.26 0.10
N VAL A 131 9.01 2.56 1.12
CA VAL A 131 8.10 3.21 2.05
C VAL A 131 8.81 4.32 2.82
N ASN A 132 10.04 4.06 3.24
CA ASN A 132 10.78 5.07 3.95
C ASN A 132 11.06 6.30 3.12
N GLN A 133 11.41 6.09 1.85
CA GLN A 133 11.63 7.22 0.96
C GLN A 133 10.36 7.98 0.67
N PHE A 134 9.27 7.24 0.51
CA PHE A 134 7.97 7.85 0.27
C PHE A 134 7.57 8.73 1.45
N VAL A 135 7.74 8.19 2.65
CA VAL A 135 7.40 8.93 3.85
C VAL A 135 8.24 10.20 3.96
N LYS A 136 9.54 10.07 3.74
CA LYS A 136 10.39 11.23 3.80
C LYS A 136 9.99 12.30 2.82
N LYS A 137 9.55 11.88 1.65
CA LYS A 137 9.24 12.83 0.60
C LYS A 137 7.91 13.52 0.80
N TYR A 138 6.92 12.82 1.32
CA TYR A 138 5.56 13.34 1.33
C TYR A 138 4.96 13.56 2.70
N ILE A 139 5.33 12.77 3.69
CA ILE A 139 4.71 12.92 5.00
C ILE A 139 5.35 14.11 5.69
N THR A 140 4.53 15.01 6.16
CA THR A 140 5.03 16.21 6.78
C THR A 140 5.66 15.91 8.08
N ILE A 141 6.95 16.18 8.19
CA ILE A 141 7.62 16.02 9.41
C ILE A 141 7.67 17.39 9.99
N GLU A 142 7.54 17.46 11.27
CA GLU A 142 7.59 18.72 11.92
C GLU A 142 8.75 19.48 11.45
N LYS A 143 8.53 20.54 10.71
CA LYS A 143 9.61 21.27 10.24
C LYS A 143 10.02 22.13 11.29
N VAL A 144 11.16 22.03 11.52
CA VAL A 144 11.64 22.85 12.49
C VAL A 144 11.80 24.13 11.90
N LYS A 145 11.38 24.98 12.25
CA LYS A 145 11.54 26.17 11.58
C LYS A 145 11.98 27.11 12.32
#